data_0de6266b3ef0f18b67a489af6b3c9682
#
_entry.id   0de6266b3ef0f18b67a489af6b3c9682
#
_cell.length_a   1.000
_cell.length_b   1.000
_cell.length_c   1.000
_cell.angle_alpha   90.00
_cell.angle_beta   90.00
_cell.angle_gamma   90.00
#
_symmetry.space_group_name_H-M   'P 1'
#
loop_
_entity.id
_entity.type
_entity.pdbx_description
1 polymer ?
#
loop_
_entity_poly.entity_id
_entity_poly.type
_entity_poly.pdbx_seq_one_letter_code
_entity_poly.pdbx_strand_id
1 'polypeptide(L)'
;YRRQRQMCIRDSVRRVHDRYGSKLNICTVVGFPLGYSVTAAKLAETRQAIEDGAQEIDMVINISDVKNGDYDKVEQEIIALKAECGNRILKVIVETCYLTEEEKIAMCQAVTNAGADYIKTSTGFGTGGATLGDVKLFREHIGEAVRIKAAGGVSTREDFEAFLDAGCDRIGSSSGVALLTKKA
;
A
#
# COMPACT_ATOMS: atom_id res chain seq x y z
N TYR A 1 -2.44 -19.65 4.07
CA TYR A 1 -1.37 -18.72 3.67
C TYR A 1 -1.62 -18.27 2.23
N ARG A 2 -2.00 -16.99 2.03
CA ARG A 2 -2.32 -16.48 0.69
C ARG A 2 -1.12 -15.72 0.14
N ARG A 3 -0.45 -16.27 -0.87
CA ARG A 3 0.63 -15.61 -1.58
C ARG A 3 0.07 -14.57 -2.54
N GLN A 4 0.67 -13.37 -2.58
CA GLN A 4 0.35 -12.32 -3.51
C GLN A 4 1.60 -11.95 -4.31
N ARG A 5 1.43 -11.72 -5.61
CA ARG A 5 2.48 -11.11 -6.44
C ARG A 5 2.23 -9.61 -6.54
N GLN A 6 3.12 -8.82 -6.00
CA GLN A 6 3.14 -7.39 -6.21
C GLN A 6 4.02 -7.05 -7.42
N MET A 7 3.50 -6.25 -8.32
CA MET A 7 4.17 -5.80 -9.53
C MET A 7 4.44 -4.30 -9.43
N CYS A 8 5.71 -3.93 -9.28
CA CYS A 8 6.14 -2.52 -9.35
C CYS A 8 6.31 -2.05 -10.80
N ILE A 9 6.33 -2.96 -11.77
CA ILE A 9 6.38 -2.68 -13.20
C ILE A 9 4.97 -2.84 -13.76
N ARG A 10 4.32 -1.70 -14.01
CA ARG A 10 2.90 -1.62 -14.36
C ARG A 10 2.55 -2.37 -15.66
N ASP A 11 3.39 -2.30 -16.68
CA ASP A 11 3.20 -2.92 -17.99
C ASP A 11 3.25 -4.46 -17.98
N SER A 12 3.69 -5.06 -16.89
CA SER A 12 3.81 -6.51 -16.75
C SER A 12 2.54 -7.20 -16.21
N VAL A 13 1.53 -6.44 -15.76
CA VAL A 13 0.32 -6.99 -15.12
C VAL A 13 -0.39 -7.98 -16.03
N ARG A 14 -0.68 -7.60 -17.28
CA ARG A 14 -1.35 -8.48 -18.25
C ARG A 14 -0.61 -9.80 -18.45
N ARG A 15 0.70 -9.74 -18.65
CA ARG A 15 1.52 -10.95 -18.87
C ARG A 15 1.50 -11.91 -17.68
N VAL A 16 1.51 -11.35 -16.45
CA VAL A 16 1.45 -12.17 -15.24
C VAL A 16 0.04 -12.71 -15.03
N HIS A 17 -1.00 -11.90 -15.32
CA HIS A 17 -2.38 -12.34 -15.26
C HIS A 17 -2.66 -13.50 -16.22
N ASP A 18 -2.26 -13.40 -17.48
CA ASP A 18 -2.49 -14.43 -18.48
C ASP A 18 -1.84 -15.78 -18.10
N ARG A 19 -0.72 -15.73 -17.39
CA ARG A 19 0.02 -16.93 -16.98
C ARG A 19 -0.36 -17.47 -15.61
N TYR A 20 -0.73 -16.62 -14.67
CA TYR A 20 -0.87 -16.97 -13.25
C TYR A 20 -2.14 -16.43 -12.59
N GLY A 21 -2.99 -15.68 -13.27
CA GLY A 21 -4.15 -15.01 -12.68
C GLY A 21 -5.15 -15.93 -12.00
N SER A 22 -5.25 -17.20 -12.46
CA SER A 22 -6.08 -18.22 -11.81
C SER A 22 -5.48 -18.78 -10.50
N LYS A 23 -4.19 -18.55 -10.25
CA LYS A 23 -3.43 -19.14 -9.12
C LYS A 23 -2.98 -18.11 -8.10
N LEU A 24 -2.82 -16.85 -8.50
CA LEU A 24 -2.25 -15.79 -7.67
C LEU A 24 -3.11 -14.53 -7.74
N ASN A 25 -3.29 -13.88 -6.61
CA ASN A 25 -3.77 -12.50 -6.60
C ASN A 25 -2.67 -11.56 -7.10
N ILE A 26 -3.02 -10.72 -8.07
CA ILE A 26 -2.10 -9.76 -8.66
C ILE A 26 -2.38 -8.39 -8.06
N CYS A 27 -1.36 -7.80 -7.48
CA CYS A 27 -1.35 -6.44 -7.00
C CYS A 27 -0.38 -5.61 -7.83
N THR A 28 -0.77 -4.41 -8.20
CA THR A 28 0.14 -3.45 -8.85
C THR A 28 0.09 -2.09 -8.16
N VAL A 29 1.01 -1.22 -8.54
CA VAL A 29 1.16 0.12 -7.98
C VAL A 29 0.63 1.18 -8.93
N VAL A 30 0.22 2.34 -8.37
CA VAL A 30 -0.31 3.49 -9.11
C VAL A 30 0.29 4.78 -8.53
N GLY A 31 0.67 5.73 -9.39
CA GLY A 31 1.38 6.94 -9.00
C GLY A 31 2.75 6.68 -8.37
N PHE A 32 3.36 5.57 -8.71
CA PHE A 32 4.51 5.02 -7.99
C PHE A 32 5.85 5.43 -8.63
N PRO A 33 6.91 5.73 -7.83
CA PRO A 33 6.93 5.66 -6.37
C PRO A 33 6.64 6.99 -5.65
N LEU A 34 6.51 8.10 -6.37
CA LEU A 34 6.59 9.44 -5.80
C LEU A 34 5.22 10.09 -5.48
N GLY A 35 4.14 9.59 -6.06
CA GLY A 35 2.77 10.00 -5.73
C GLY A 35 2.30 11.36 -6.25
N TYR A 36 3.15 12.18 -6.87
CA TYR A 36 2.81 13.55 -7.26
C TYR A 36 2.25 13.71 -8.69
N SER A 37 1.86 12.64 -9.34
CA SER A 37 1.04 12.74 -10.56
C SER A 37 -0.37 13.21 -10.22
N VAL A 38 -1.02 13.88 -11.17
CA VAL A 38 -2.40 14.35 -10.99
C VAL A 38 -3.37 13.17 -10.81
N THR A 39 -4.44 13.38 -10.05
CA THR A 39 -5.45 12.36 -9.76
C THR A 39 -6.00 11.69 -11.03
N ALA A 40 -6.24 12.46 -12.10
CA ALA A 40 -6.70 11.93 -13.38
C ALA A 40 -5.74 10.88 -13.99
N ALA A 41 -4.42 11.09 -13.85
CA ALA A 41 -3.43 10.11 -14.30
C ALA A 41 -3.46 8.84 -13.44
N LYS A 42 -3.55 8.97 -12.11
CA LYS A 42 -3.67 7.81 -11.20
C LYS A 42 -4.97 7.02 -11.46
N LEU A 43 -6.08 7.70 -11.76
CA LEU A 43 -7.34 7.04 -12.17
C LEU A 43 -7.18 6.27 -13.48
N ALA A 44 -6.53 6.85 -14.48
CA ALA A 44 -6.26 6.17 -15.74
C ALA A 44 -5.36 4.93 -15.54
N GLU A 45 -4.30 5.06 -14.72
CA GLU A 45 -3.45 3.92 -14.34
C GLU A 45 -4.24 2.83 -13.62
N THR A 46 -5.11 3.21 -12.69
CA THR A 46 -5.96 2.27 -11.93
C THR A 46 -6.89 1.50 -12.85
N ARG A 47 -7.59 2.20 -13.74
CA ARG A 47 -8.50 1.60 -14.73
C ARG A 47 -7.77 0.61 -15.61
N GLN A 48 -6.64 1.02 -16.19
CA GLN A 48 -5.84 0.14 -17.02
C GLN A 48 -5.28 -1.05 -16.24
N ALA A 49 -4.89 -0.86 -14.96
CA ALA A 49 -4.42 -1.95 -14.11
C ALA A 49 -5.49 -3.02 -13.91
N ILE A 50 -6.72 -2.58 -13.70
CA ILE A 50 -7.89 -3.45 -13.52
C ILE A 50 -8.20 -4.21 -14.80
N GLU A 51 -8.20 -3.53 -15.94
CA GLU A 51 -8.39 -4.15 -17.27
C GLU A 51 -7.31 -5.19 -17.59
N ASP A 52 -6.08 -4.97 -17.13
CA ASP A 52 -4.97 -5.90 -17.26
C ASP A 52 -5.03 -7.09 -16.27
N GLY A 53 -6.02 -7.10 -15.36
CA GLY A 53 -6.27 -8.20 -14.44
C GLY A 53 -5.71 -8.02 -13.03
N ALA A 54 -5.36 -6.80 -12.62
CA ALA A 54 -5.03 -6.52 -11.22
C ALA A 54 -6.28 -6.67 -10.33
N GLN A 55 -6.09 -7.32 -9.19
CA GLN A 55 -7.13 -7.55 -8.18
C GLN A 55 -6.95 -6.65 -6.97
N GLU A 56 -5.76 -6.08 -6.82
CA GLU A 56 -5.41 -5.15 -5.75
C GLU A 56 -4.53 -4.03 -6.30
N ILE A 57 -4.75 -2.83 -5.79
CA ILE A 57 -4.03 -1.62 -6.19
C ILE A 57 -3.36 -1.03 -4.95
N ASP A 58 -2.06 -0.70 -5.06
CA ASP A 58 -1.31 0.06 -4.08
C ASP A 58 -1.05 1.46 -4.66
N MET A 59 -1.81 2.47 -4.26
CA MET A 59 -1.58 3.87 -4.67
C MET A 59 -0.56 4.56 -3.77
N VAL A 60 0.16 5.54 -4.28
CA VAL A 60 0.98 6.46 -3.47
C VAL A 60 0.25 7.80 -3.37
N ILE A 61 0.13 8.34 -2.15
CA ILE A 61 -0.44 9.68 -1.93
C ILE A 61 0.47 10.78 -2.52
N ASN A 62 -0.08 11.95 -2.72
CA ASN A 62 0.74 13.12 -3.03
C ASN A 62 1.34 13.70 -1.73
N ILE A 63 2.61 13.37 -1.47
CA ILE A 63 3.33 13.82 -0.26
C ILE A 63 3.42 15.35 -0.19
N SER A 64 3.50 16.04 -1.33
CA SER A 64 3.53 17.51 -1.35
C SER A 64 2.23 18.12 -0.82
N ASP A 65 1.07 17.52 -1.13
CA ASP A 65 -0.22 17.96 -0.61
C ASP A 65 -0.27 17.76 0.92
N VAL A 66 0.27 16.64 1.43
CA VAL A 66 0.38 16.41 2.87
C VAL A 66 1.26 17.47 3.54
N LYS A 67 2.42 17.77 2.96
CA LYS A 67 3.34 18.80 3.49
C LYS A 67 2.78 20.21 3.48
N ASN A 68 1.84 20.49 2.58
CA ASN A 68 1.12 21.76 2.51
C ASN A 68 -0.09 21.81 3.48
N GLY A 69 -0.43 20.70 4.15
CA GLY A 69 -1.62 20.59 5.00
C GLY A 69 -2.92 20.40 4.22
N ASP A 70 -2.85 20.09 2.92
CA ASP A 70 -4.01 19.87 2.03
C ASP A 70 -4.59 18.45 2.21
N TYR A 71 -4.88 18.06 3.45
CA TYR A 71 -5.32 16.69 3.78
C TYR A 71 -6.64 16.30 3.11
N ASP A 72 -7.57 17.26 3.00
CA ASP A 72 -8.86 17.05 2.31
C ASP A 72 -8.65 16.67 0.84
N LYS A 73 -7.66 17.26 0.18
CA LYS A 73 -7.33 16.95 -1.21
C LYS A 73 -6.78 15.53 -1.35
N VAL A 74 -5.95 15.10 -0.39
CA VAL A 74 -5.44 13.72 -0.34
C VAL A 74 -6.59 12.74 -0.09
N GLU A 75 -7.51 13.04 0.82
CA GLU A 75 -8.69 12.22 1.09
C GLU A 75 -9.57 12.09 -0.16
N GLN A 76 -9.86 13.18 -0.87
CA GLN A 76 -10.64 13.16 -2.10
C GLN A 76 -9.97 12.33 -3.22
N GLU A 77 -8.65 12.38 -3.33
CA GLU A 77 -7.92 11.51 -4.25
C GLU A 77 -8.11 10.03 -3.90
N ILE A 78 -7.99 9.66 -2.62
CA ILE A 78 -8.20 8.29 -2.15
C ILE A 78 -9.63 7.82 -2.41
N ILE A 79 -10.64 8.67 -2.12
CA ILE A 79 -12.06 8.39 -2.42
C ILE A 79 -12.25 8.08 -3.91
N ALA A 80 -11.70 8.92 -4.78
CA ALA A 80 -11.82 8.74 -6.22
C ALA A 80 -11.21 7.42 -6.69
N LEU A 81 -10.01 7.08 -6.20
CA LEU A 81 -9.36 5.82 -6.55
C LEU A 81 -10.08 4.60 -5.95
N LYS A 82 -10.63 4.72 -4.73
CA LYS A 82 -11.43 3.64 -4.13
C LYS A 82 -12.70 3.37 -4.94
N ALA A 83 -13.36 4.42 -5.40
CA ALA A 83 -14.53 4.29 -6.28
C ALA A 83 -14.17 3.58 -7.60
N GLU A 84 -13.03 3.92 -8.22
CA GLU A 84 -12.55 3.26 -9.44
C GLU A 84 -12.18 1.78 -9.21
N CYS A 85 -11.67 1.45 -8.02
CA CYS A 85 -11.36 0.06 -7.64
C CYS A 85 -12.61 -0.81 -7.47
N GLY A 86 -13.78 -0.23 -7.18
CA GLY A 86 -15.01 -0.96 -6.88
C GLY A 86 -14.81 -1.94 -5.71
N ASN A 87 -15.08 -3.21 -5.95
CA ASN A 87 -14.92 -4.27 -4.93
C ASN A 87 -13.47 -4.76 -4.75
N ARG A 88 -12.51 -4.18 -5.45
CA ARG A 88 -11.10 -4.55 -5.35
C ARG A 88 -10.45 -3.85 -4.17
N ILE A 89 -9.37 -4.44 -3.70
CA ILE A 89 -8.62 -3.91 -2.57
C ILE A 89 -7.78 -2.70 -3.02
N LEU A 90 -7.99 -1.56 -2.37
CA LEU A 90 -7.13 -0.39 -2.45
C LEU A 90 -6.25 -0.31 -1.21
N LYS A 91 -4.92 -0.17 -1.40
CA LYS A 91 -3.97 0.11 -0.33
C LYS A 91 -3.31 1.45 -0.57
N VAL A 92 -3.26 2.28 0.45
CA VAL A 92 -2.75 3.64 0.39
C VAL A 92 -1.36 3.70 1.00
N ILE A 93 -0.34 3.95 0.17
CA ILE A 93 1.05 4.14 0.60
C ILE A 93 1.19 5.59 1.02
N VAL A 94 1.46 5.80 2.30
CA VAL A 94 1.64 7.14 2.88
C VAL A 94 3.11 7.58 2.95
N GLU A 95 4.06 6.67 2.75
CA GLU A 95 5.52 6.89 2.78
C GLU A 95 5.97 7.53 4.09
N THR A 96 5.84 6.79 5.17
CA THR A 96 6.01 7.27 6.56
C THR A 96 7.33 7.96 6.84
N CYS A 97 8.41 7.61 6.12
CA CYS A 97 9.72 8.19 6.33
C CYS A 97 9.81 9.70 5.99
N TYR A 98 8.84 10.24 5.27
CA TYR A 98 8.76 11.68 4.95
C TYR A 98 7.75 12.44 5.81
N LEU A 99 6.97 11.76 6.67
CA LEU A 99 5.88 12.36 7.42
C LEU A 99 6.24 12.56 8.89
N THR A 100 5.77 13.67 9.47
CA THR A 100 5.75 13.86 10.92
C THR A 100 4.69 12.94 11.55
N GLU A 101 4.68 12.84 12.87
CA GLU A 101 3.68 12.04 13.59
C GLU A 101 2.27 12.57 13.37
N GLU A 102 2.08 13.89 13.42
CA GLU A 102 0.79 14.55 13.16
C GLU A 102 0.30 14.29 11.73
N GLU A 103 1.20 14.34 10.74
CA GLU A 103 0.88 14.04 9.35
C GLU A 103 0.48 12.56 9.17
N LYS A 104 1.15 11.64 9.88
CA LYS A 104 0.78 10.21 9.86
C LYS A 104 -0.62 9.98 10.46
N ILE A 105 -0.94 10.67 11.55
CA ILE A 105 -2.27 10.62 12.17
C ILE A 105 -3.33 11.16 11.21
N ALA A 106 -3.06 12.30 10.57
CA ALA A 106 -3.96 12.88 9.56
C ALA A 106 -4.19 11.89 8.39
N MET A 107 -3.15 11.18 7.96
CA MET A 107 -3.28 10.17 6.91
C MET A 107 -4.06 8.93 7.37
N CYS A 108 -3.93 8.51 8.62
CA CYS A 108 -4.81 7.46 9.19
C CYS A 108 -6.28 7.85 9.08
N GLN A 109 -6.59 9.10 9.35
CA GLN A 109 -7.94 9.65 9.29
C GLN A 109 -8.45 9.71 7.84
N ALA A 110 -7.67 10.28 6.93
CA ALA A 110 -8.01 10.38 5.51
C ALA A 110 -8.24 8.99 4.87
N VAL A 111 -7.37 8.01 5.16
CA VAL A 111 -7.51 6.64 4.66
C VAL A 111 -8.77 5.97 5.20
N THR A 112 -9.09 6.21 6.47
CA THR A 112 -10.29 5.68 7.12
C THR A 112 -11.57 6.28 6.53
N ASN A 113 -11.63 7.61 6.43
CA ASN A 113 -12.79 8.35 5.90
C ASN A 113 -13.05 7.99 4.44
N ALA A 114 -11.99 7.82 3.65
CA ALA A 114 -12.08 7.43 2.25
C ALA A 114 -12.52 5.98 2.02
N GLY A 115 -12.60 5.16 3.07
CA GLY A 115 -13.01 3.76 2.98
C GLY A 115 -12.00 2.86 2.24
N ALA A 116 -10.72 3.21 2.26
CA ALA A 116 -9.68 2.35 1.70
C ALA A 116 -9.49 1.10 2.58
N ASP A 117 -9.03 0.00 1.96
CA ASP A 117 -8.95 -1.29 2.65
C ASP A 117 -7.68 -1.43 3.51
N TYR A 118 -6.60 -0.73 3.13
CA TYR A 118 -5.33 -0.75 3.85
C TYR A 118 -4.65 0.61 3.85
N ILE A 119 -4.01 0.92 4.97
CA ILE A 119 -2.90 1.88 5.03
C ILE A 119 -1.58 1.10 4.87
N LYS A 120 -0.65 1.62 4.07
CA LYS A 120 0.66 0.99 3.83
C LYS A 120 1.77 1.98 4.14
N THR A 121 2.80 1.52 4.85
CA THR A 121 3.88 2.37 5.33
C THR A 121 4.70 2.99 4.21
N SER A 122 5.20 2.18 3.27
CA SER A 122 6.33 2.61 2.43
C SER A 122 6.27 2.03 1.03
N THR A 123 6.87 2.75 0.09
CA THR A 123 7.13 2.28 -1.28
C THR A 123 8.30 1.30 -1.34
N GLY A 124 9.30 1.49 -0.49
CA GLY A 124 10.60 0.83 -0.54
C GLY A 124 11.64 1.61 -1.36
N PHE A 125 11.31 2.80 -1.85
CA PHE A 125 12.18 3.72 -2.61
C PHE A 125 12.48 5.02 -1.85
N GLY A 126 11.85 5.23 -0.71
CA GLY A 126 12.12 6.36 0.17
C GLY A 126 13.41 6.18 0.99
N THR A 127 13.69 7.14 1.85
CA THR A 127 14.88 7.16 2.72
C THR A 127 14.79 6.17 3.89
N GLY A 128 13.59 5.65 4.18
CA GLY A 128 13.33 4.66 5.23
C GLY A 128 12.21 3.69 4.84
N GLY A 129 12.11 2.59 5.58
CA GLY A 129 11.08 1.58 5.43
C GLY A 129 10.08 1.59 6.60
N ALA A 130 9.36 0.48 6.77
CA ALA A 130 8.44 0.29 7.88
C ALA A 130 9.17 0.30 9.23
N THR A 131 8.55 0.90 10.24
CA THR A 131 8.98 0.82 11.64
C THR A 131 7.86 0.23 12.51
N LEU A 132 8.22 -0.41 13.60
CA LEU A 132 7.23 -0.91 14.57
C LEU A 132 6.44 0.24 15.20
N GLY A 133 7.09 1.42 15.35
CA GLY A 133 6.43 2.63 15.83
C GLY A 133 5.33 3.09 14.90
N ASP A 134 5.57 3.10 13.58
CA ASP A 134 4.55 3.47 12.58
C ASP A 134 3.36 2.51 12.60
N VAL A 135 3.61 1.19 12.73
CA VAL A 135 2.51 0.20 12.78
C VAL A 135 1.66 0.38 14.03
N LYS A 136 2.27 0.64 15.19
CA LYS A 136 1.56 0.91 16.45
C LYS A 136 0.73 2.20 16.34
N LEU A 137 1.34 3.28 15.84
CA LEU A 137 0.65 4.55 15.59
C LEU A 137 -0.56 4.35 14.66
N PHE A 138 -0.40 3.62 13.56
CA PHE A 138 -1.51 3.32 12.66
C PHE A 138 -2.61 2.57 13.38
N ARG A 139 -2.28 1.53 14.16
CA ARG A 139 -3.28 0.73 14.88
C ARG A 139 -4.11 1.55 15.85
N GLU A 140 -3.51 2.58 16.46
CA GLU A 140 -4.18 3.47 17.40
C GLU A 140 -5.12 4.49 16.73
N HIS A 141 -4.87 4.83 15.44
CA HIS A 141 -5.53 5.96 14.77
C HIS A 141 -6.37 5.61 13.53
N ILE A 142 -6.27 4.38 13.01
CA ILE A 142 -7.13 3.94 11.90
C ILE A 142 -8.47 3.40 12.40
N GLY A 143 -9.49 3.47 11.54
CA GLY A 143 -10.79 2.83 11.80
C GLY A 143 -10.71 1.30 11.74
N GLU A 144 -11.63 0.63 12.42
CA GLU A 144 -11.67 -0.85 12.55
C GLU A 144 -11.68 -1.60 11.22
N ALA A 145 -12.25 -1.01 10.17
CA ALA A 145 -12.32 -1.61 8.84
C ALA A 145 -10.99 -1.56 8.06
N VAL A 146 -10.07 -0.66 8.45
CA VAL A 146 -8.79 -0.47 7.76
C VAL A 146 -7.74 -1.43 8.32
N ARG A 147 -6.99 -2.05 7.44
CA ARG A 147 -5.87 -2.95 7.77
C ARG A 147 -4.53 -2.28 7.52
N ILE A 148 -3.46 -2.85 8.10
CA ILE A 148 -2.11 -2.31 7.99
C ILE A 148 -1.24 -3.22 7.13
N LYS A 149 -0.53 -2.62 6.15
CA LYS A 149 0.54 -3.29 5.40
C LYS A 149 1.87 -2.63 5.70
N ALA A 150 2.79 -3.36 6.31
CA ALA A 150 4.19 -2.95 6.47
C ALA A 150 5.02 -3.37 5.25
N ALA A 151 5.84 -2.48 4.72
CA ALA A 151 6.72 -2.75 3.59
C ALA A 151 8.00 -1.90 3.66
N GLY A 152 9.09 -2.43 3.06
CA GLY A 152 10.41 -1.79 3.11
C GLY A 152 11.19 -2.17 4.38
N GLY A 153 12.37 -2.73 4.21
CA GLY A 153 13.27 -3.08 5.32
C GLY A 153 12.95 -4.37 6.08
N VAL A 154 11.83 -5.02 5.81
CA VAL A 154 11.43 -6.27 6.49
C VAL A 154 12.09 -7.46 5.79
N SER A 155 13.13 -8.03 6.39
CA SER A 155 13.99 -9.00 5.72
C SER A 155 14.30 -10.27 6.50
N THR A 156 14.09 -10.30 7.81
CA THR A 156 14.32 -11.46 8.66
C THR A 156 13.01 -12.08 9.16
N ARG A 157 13.07 -13.28 9.71
CA ARG A 157 11.90 -13.94 10.31
C ARG A 157 11.47 -13.21 11.57
N GLU A 158 12.41 -12.74 12.34
CA GLU A 158 12.22 -11.98 13.56
C GLU A 158 11.48 -10.64 13.24
N ASP A 159 11.86 -9.97 12.15
CA ASP A 159 11.14 -8.78 11.68
C ASP A 159 9.67 -9.11 11.37
N PHE A 160 9.43 -10.22 10.64
CA PHE A 160 8.06 -10.63 10.28
C PHE A 160 7.21 -10.86 11.53
N GLU A 161 7.74 -11.59 12.52
CA GLU A 161 7.04 -11.88 13.77
C GLU A 161 6.78 -10.58 14.56
N ALA A 162 7.78 -9.73 14.70
CA ALA A 162 7.63 -8.44 15.39
C ALA A 162 6.59 -7.51 14.75
N PHE A 163 6.53 -7.44 13.41
CA PHE A 163 5.52 -6.62 12.72
C PHE A 163 4.11 -7.20 12.85
N LEU A 164 3.95 -8.53 12.85
CA LEU A 164 2.66 -9.17 13.10
C LEU A 164 2.19 -8.94 14.53
N ASP A 165 3.08 -9.09 15.51
CA ASP A 165 2.79 -8.84 16.93
C ASP A 165 2.45 -7.37 17.20
N ALA A 166 3.02 -6.44 16.42
CA ALA A 166 2.67 -5.02 16.48
C ALA A 166 1.28 -4.71 15.89
N GLY A 167 0.60 -5.69 15.28
CA GLY A 167 -0.74 -5.53 14.71
C GLY A 167 -0.78 -5.31 13.20
N CYS A 168 0.29 -5.64 12.49
CA CYS A 168 0.31 -5.59 11.02
C CYS A 168 -0.48 -6.77 10.44
N ASP A 169 -1.33 -6.50 9.45
CA ASP A 169 -2.16 -7.53 8.79
C ASP A 169 -1.48 -8.13 7.56
N ARG A 170 -0.52 -7.42 6.98
CA ARG A 170 0.20 -7.85 5.78
C ARG A 170 1.62 -7.29 5.73
N ILE A 171 2.55 -8.10 5.28
CA ILE A 171 3.95 -7.71 5.11
C ILE A 171 4.35 -7.81 3.64
N GLY A 172 4.98 -6.75 3.14
CA GLY A 172 5.61 -6.69 1.82
C GLY A 172 7.13 -6.85 1.94
N SER A 173 7.68 -7.94 1.41
CA SER A 173 9.11 -8.20 1.45
C SER A 173 9.57 -8.91 0.18
N SER A 174 10.74 -8.55 -0.34
CA SER A 174 11.41 -9.26 -1.42
C SER A 174 11.99 -10.61 -0.97
N SER A 175 12.30 -10.74 0.32
CA SER A 175 12.85 -11.97 0.93
C SER A 175 11.78 -12.96 1.36
N GLY A 176 10.49 -12.59 1.36
CA GLY A 176 9.41 -13.36 1.95
C GLY A 176 9.29 -14.80 1.43
N VAL A 177 9.50 -15.02 0.13
CA VAL A 177 9.47 -16.37 -0.44
C VAL A 177 10.60 -17.23 0.11
N ALA A 178 11.82 -16.69 0.16
CA ALA A 178 12.99 -17.41 0.65
C ALA A 178 12.86 -17.77 2.13
N LEU A 179 12.34 -16.84 2.96
CA LEU A 179 12.12 -17.04 4.39
C LEU A 179 11.04 -18.10 4.68
N LEU A 180 10.00 -18.15 3.85
CA LEU A 180 8.87 -19.08 4.03
C LEU A 180 9.12 -20.46 3.43
N THR A 181 10.11 -20.62 2.55
CA THR A 181 10.43 -21.90 1.89
C THR A 181 11.67 -22.56 2.44
N LYS A 182 12.52 -21.88 3.19
CA LYS A 182 13.59 -22.51 3.96
C LYS A 182 12.92 -23.34 5.05
N LYS A 183 13.05 -24.67 4.94
CA LYS A 183 12.77 -25.58 6.09
C LYS A 183 13.73 -25.19 7.22
N ALA A 184 13.17 -25.05 8.43
CA ALA A 184 13.95 -24.93 9.65
C ALA A 184 14.86 -26.15 9.80
#